data_21f62fea5c66131295adab74d3ce3b0f
#
_entry.id   21f62fea5c66131295adab74d3ce3b0f
#
_cell.length_a   1.000
_cell.length_b   1.000
_cell.length_c   1.000
_cell.angle_alpha   90.00
_cell.angle_beta   90.00
_cell.angle_gamma   90.00
#
_symmetry.space_group_name_H-M   'P 1'
#
loop_
_entity.id
_entity.type
_entity.pdbx_description
1 polymer ?
#
loop_
_entity_poly.entity_id
_entity_poly.type
_entity_poly.pdbx_seq_one_letter_code
_entity_poly.pdbx_strand_id
1 'polypeptide(L)'
;LPAPSFSIRVHQNTPDEFLYRACEVTRLGLGVPAMYNDEVIIPALCNRGVSLADARSYCIIGCVEPQCPHKTEGWHDAAFFNIAKVLEITLNNGKVGDKQLGPQTGDMTSFTSIEDIFAAYKKQMEYFVYHLAEADNCVDFAHAERAPLPFLSALVDDCIGRGKSVQEGGAIYNFTGPQAFGVAD
;
A
#
# COMPACT_ATOMS: atom_id res chain seq x y z
N LEU A 1 -9.26 -12.97 -13.19
CA LEU A 1 -9.69 -11.56 -13.15
C LEU A 1 -9.66 -11.01 -14.56
N PRO A 2 -10.69 -10.27 -14.99
CA PRO A 2 -10.62 -9.58 -16.28
C PRO A 2 -9.53 -8.50 -16.21
N ALA A 3 -8.64 -8.49 -17.18
CA ALA A 3 -7.67 -7.43 -17.37
C ALA A 3 -8.09 -6.61 -18.60
N PRO A 4 -7.96 -5.27 -18.56
CA PRO A 4 -7.39 -4.44 -17.50
C PRO A 4 -8.33 -4.23 -16.31
N SER A 5 -7.77 -3.81 -15.17
CA SER A 5 -8.55 -3.36 -14.02
C SER A 5 -9.41 -2.14 -14.40
N PHE A 6 -10.66 -2.12 -13.93
CA PHE A 6 -11.57 -1.03 -14.18
C PHE A 6 -11.89 -0.31 -12.86
N SER A 7 -11.52 0.96 -12.78
CA SER A 7 -11.66 1.79 -11.59
C SER A 7 -12.52 3.01 -11.91
N ILE A 8 -13.36 3.42 -10.97
CA ILE A 8 -14.14 4.65 -11.05
C ILE A 8 -13.89 5.55 -9.84
N ARG A 9 -13.86 6.84 -10.07
CA ARG A 9 -13.82 7.84 -9.02
C ARG A 9 -15.24 8.30 -8.71
N VAL A 10 -15.54 8.42 -7.43
CA VAL A 10 -16.85 8.88 -6.94
C VAL A 10 -16.67 10.06 -5.98
N HIS A 11 -17.63 10.97 -5.96
CA HIS A 11 -17.66 12.14 -5.10
C HIS A 11 -19.11 12.59 -4.85
N GLN A 12 -19.32 13.53 -3.96
CA GLN A 12 -20.67 13.99 -3.55
C GLN A 12 -21.59 14.43 -4.70
N ASN A 13 -21.03 14.85 -5.84
CA ASN A 13 -21.79 15.26 -7.02
C ASN A 13 -21.86 14.18 -8.11
N THR A 14 -21.45 12.96 -7.81
CA THR A 14 -21.56 11.85 -8.77
C THR A 14 -23.05 11.53 -8.97
N PRO A 15 -23.55 11.48 -10.22
CA PRO A 15 -24.96 11.20 -10.48
C PRO A 15 -25.37 9.82 -9.95
N ASP A 16 -26.55 9.73 -9.33
CA ASP A 16 -27.09 8.49 -8.79
C ASP A 16 -27.21 7.39 -9.88
N GLU A 17 -27.61 7.76 -11.08
CA GLU A 17 -27.72 6.83 -12.20
C GLU A 17 -26.38 6.14 -12.51
N PHE A 18 -25.27 6.89 -12.45
CA PHE A 18 -23.93 6.33 -12.60
C PHE A 18 -23.59 5.35 -11.48
N LEU A 19 -23.90 5.70 -10.22
CA LEU A 19 -23.68 4.83 -9.07
C LEU A 19 -24.51 3.55 -9.14
N TYR A 20 -25.79 3.68 -9.50
CA TYR A 20 -26.66 2.49 -9.71
C TYR A 20 -26.09 1.57 -10.77
N ARG A 21 -25.64 2.11 -11.90
CA ARG A 21 -25.04 1.32 -12.96
C ARG A 21 -23.75 0.63 -12.51
N ALA A 22 -22.90 1.31 -11.76
CA ALA A 22 -21.69 0.73 -11.19
C ALA A 22 -22.01 -0.42 -10.24
N CYS A 23 -23.01 -0.25 -9.37
CA CYS A 23 -23.48 -1.31 -8.45
C CYS A 23 -24.07 -2.52 -9.20
N GLU A 24 -24.82 -2.29 -10.29
CA GLU A 24 -25.34 -3.37 -11.13
C GLU A 24 -24.21 -4.23 -11.71
N VAL A 25 -23.10 -3.61 -12.15
CA VAL A 25 -21.93 -4.34 -12.65
C VAL A 25 -21.22 -5.08 -11.51
N THR A 26 -21.00 -4.40 -10.37
CA THR A 26 -20.33 -5.00 -9.21
C THR A 26 -21.06 -6.25 -8.71
N ARG A 27 -22.39 -6.23 -8.67
CA ARG A 27 -23.19 -7.38 -8.19
C ARG A 27 -23.08 -8.63 -9.07
N LEU A 28 -22.51 -8.52 -10.28
CA LEU A 28 -22.23 -9.68 -11.12
C LEU A 28 -21.04 -10.53 -10.58
N GLY A 29 -20.38 -10.07 -9.52
CA GLY A 29 -19.29 -10.80 -8.88
C GLY A 29 -17.97 -10.78 -9.65
N LEU A 30 -17.80 -9.83 -10.56
CA LEU A 30 -16.59 -9.71 -11.39
C LEU A 30 -15.43 -9.00 -10.67
N GLY A 31 -15.68 -8.40 -9.49
CA GLY A 31 -14.69 -7.62 -8.75
C GLY A 31 -14.38 -6.25 -9.35
N VAL A 32 -15.14 -5.81 -10.34
CA VAL A 32 -15.02 -4.51 -11.01
C VAL A 32 -16.40 -3.89 -11.21
N PRO A 33 -16.51 -2.53 -11.28
CA PRO A 33 -15.47 -1.54 -11.05
C PRO A 33 -15.07 -1.43 -9.58
N ALA A 34 -13.79 -1.11 -9.33
CA ALA A 34 -13.34 -0.67 -8.02
C ALA A 34 -13.70 0.82 -7.84
N MET A 35 -14.27 1.18 -6.68
CA MET A 35 -14.77 2.52 -6.40
C MET A 35 -13.82 3.27 -5.47
N TYR A 36 -13.44 4.49 -5.85
CA TYR A 36 -12.52 5.35 -5.11
C TYR A 36 -13.20 6.67 -4.77
N ASN A 37 -13.30 6.99 -3.49
CA ASN A 37 -13.95 8.20 -3.01
C ASN A 37 -12.95 9.36 -2.99
N ASP A 38 -13.17 10.37 -3.84
CA ASP A 38 -12.35 11.57 -3.94
C ASP A 38 -12.26 12.35 -2.62
N GLU A 39 -13.33 12.32 -1.81
CA GLU A 39 -13.38 13.03 -0.51
C GLU A 39 -12.48 12.39 0.55
N VAL A 40 -12.02 11.16 0.31
CA VAL A 40 -11.06 10.44 1.16
C VAL A 40 -9.67 10.44 0.52
N ILE A 41 -9.57 10.10 -0.76
CA ILE A 41 -8.29 9.89 -1.44
C ILE A 41 -7.54 11.22 -1.62
N ILE A 42 -8.23 12.30 -2.03
CA ILE A 42 -7.57 13.60 -2.25
C ILE A 42 -6.95 14.14 -0.94
N PRO A 43 -7.67 14.21 0.19
CA PRO A 43 -7.05 14.59 1.45
C PRO A 43 -5.93 13.66 1.90
N ALA A 44 -6.06 12.34 1.67
CA ALA A 44 -5.01 11.38 2.02
C ALA A 44 -3.71 11.64 1.26
N LEU A 45 -3.80 11.92 -0.05
CA LEU A 45 -2.64 12.30 -0.87
C LEU A 45 -2.04 13.63 -0.42
N CYS A 46 -2.88 14.64 -0.12
CA CYS A 46 -2.42 15.92 0.41
C CYS A 46 -1.68 15.76 1.74
N ASN A 47 -2.15 14.89 2.63
CA ASN A 47 -1.47 14.57 3.90
C ASN A 47 -0.10 13.90 3.71
N ARG A 48 0.14 13.31 2.54
CA ARG A 48 1.43 12.75 2.14
C ARG A 48 2.35 13.77 1.45
N GLY A 49 1.93 15.04 1.37
CA GLY A 49 2.71 16.11 0.75
C GLY A 49 2.44 16.34 -0.74
N VAL A 50 1.44 15.67 -1.31
CA VAL A 50 1.02 15.93 -2.69
C VAL A 50 0.26 17.25 -2.75
N SER A 51 0.55 18.09 -3.76
CA SER A 51 -0.21 19.33 -3.96
C SER A 51 -1.68 19.04 -4.23
N LEU A 52 -2.58 19.95 -3.81
CA LEU A 52 -4.02 19.77 -4.05
C LEU A 52 -4.34 19.65 -5.56
N ALA A 53 -3.62 20.37 -6.41
CA ALA A 53 -3.80 20.30 -7.86
C ALA A 53 -3.46 18.91 -8.39
N ASP A 54 -2.34 18.34 -7.96
CA ASP A 54 -1.88 17.00 -8.36
C ASP A 54 -2.76 15.92 -7.74
N ALA A 55 -3.13 16.06 -6.46
CA ALA A 55 -4.02 15.13 -5.79
C ALA A 55 -5.39 15.02 -6.48
N ARG A 56 -5.94 16.14 -7.00
CA ARG A 56 -7.19 16.12 -7.78
C ARG A 56 -7.06 15.37 -9.11
N SER A 57 -5.85 15.25 -9.63
CA SER A 57 -5.56 14.55 -10.89
C SER A 57 -5.16 13.10 -10.69
N TYR A 58 -5.30 12.54 -9.47
CA TYR A 58 -4.90 11.17 -9.19
C TYR A 58 -5.59 10.16 -10.13
N CYS A 59 -4.88 9.12 -10.43
CA CYS A 59 -5.39 7.92 -11.09
C CYS A 59 -5.03 6.68 -10.28
N ILE A 60 -5.57 5.55 -10.69
CA ILE A 60 -5.24 4.26 -10.09
C ILE A 60 -4.26 3.54 -11.01
N ILE A 61 -3.19 3.03 -10.42
CA ILE A 61 -2.24 2.15 -11.10
C ILE A 61 -2.36 0.73 -10.54
N GLY A 62 -1.98 -0.26 -11.32
CA GLY A 62 -2.06 -1.65 -10.90
C GLY A 62 -3.48 -2.06 -10.57
N CYS A 63 -3.73 -2.37 -9.32
CA CYS A 63 -5.02 -2.85 -8.83
C CYS A 63 -5.80 -1.78 -8.06
N VAL A 64 -5.14 -1.12 -7.09
CA VAL A 64 -5.81 -0.28 -6.07
C VAL A 64 -4.98 0.95 -5.65
N GLU A 65 -3.90 1.27 -6.32
CA GLU A 65 -2.88 2.22 -5.88
C GLU A 65 -3.12 3.63 -6.44
N PRO A 66 -3.62 4.58 -5.63
CA PRO A 66 -3.79 5.97 -6.08
C PRO A 66 -2.45 6.67 -6.20
N GLN A 67 -2.22 7.32 -7.34
CA GLN A 67 -1.02 8.12 -7.57
C GLN A 67 -1.26 9.28 -8.54
N CYS A 68 -0.28 10.20 -8.64
CA CYS A 68 -0.32 11.32 -9.57
C CYS A 68 0.35 10.92 -10.89
N PRO A 69 -0.38 10.89 -12.02
CA PRO A 69 0.17 10.51 -13.31
C PRO A 69 1.46 11.29 -13.63
N HIS A 70 2.46 10.62 -14.19
CA HIS A 70 3.77 11.11 -14.58
C HIS A 70 4.56 11.91 -13.52
N LYS A 71 4.08 12.02 -12.29
CA LYS A 71 4.75 12.75 -11.19
C LYS A 71 5.16 11.86 -10.01
N THR A 72 4.62 10.65 -9.95
CA THR A 72 4.86 9.75 -8.84
C THR A 72 5.70 8.56 -9.29
N GLU A 73 6.76 8.30 -8.55
CA GLU A 73 7.29 6.95 -8.39
C GLU A 73 6.66 6.40 -7.12
N GLY A 74 5.77 5.45 -7.30
CA GLY A 74 5.20 4.75 -6.18
C GLY A 74 5.57 3.30 -6.36
N TRP A 75 6.68 2.87 -5.82
CA TRP A 75 7.06 1.47 -5.81
C TRP A 75 5.98 0.67 -5.06
N HIS A 76 4.87 0.50 -5.76
CA HIS A 76 3.71 -0.25 -5.30
C HIS A 76 4.08 -1.74 -5.32
N ASP A 77 3.44 -2.53 -4.46
CA ASP A 77 3.82 -3.93 -4.25
C ASP A 77 5.26 -4.12 -3.74
N ALA A 78 5.80 -3.12 -3.05
CA ALA A 78 7.13 -3.19 -2.45
C ALA A 78 7.25 -4.42 -1.54
N ALA A 79 6.18 -4.76 -0.83
CA ALA A 79 6.06 -5.99 -0.06
C ALA A 79 4.60 -6.42 0.11
N PHE A 80 4.38 -7.72 0.31
CA PHE A 80 3.11 -8.30 0.75
C PHE A 80 3.22 -8.69 2.22
N PHE A 81 2.61 -7.88 3.09
CA PHE A 81 2.71 -8.04 4.54
C PHE A 81 1.48 -8.74 5.10
N ASN A 82 1.64 -9.98 5.56
CA ASN A 82 0.55 -10.80 6.09
C ASN A 82 0.28 -10.47 7.57
N ILE A 83 -0.73 -9.64 7.84
CA ILE A 83 -1.10 -9.24 9.20
C ILE A 83 -1.78 -10.36 10.00
N ALA A 84 -2.49 -11.29 9.35
CA ALA A 84 -3.04 -12.47 10.01
C ALA A 84 -1.92 -13.40 10.51
N LYS A 85 -0.81 -13.52 9.74
CA LYS A 85 0.36 -14.28 10.20
C LYS A 85 1.03 -13.66 11.42
N VAL A 86 1.03 -12.32 11.52
CA VAL A 86 1.51 -11.63 12.73
C VAL A 86 0.66 -11.99 13.94
N LEU A 87 -0.67 -12.13 13.77
CA LEU A 87 -1.54 -12.58 14.86
C LEU A 87 -1.22 -14.02 15.27
N GLU A 88 -1.06 -14.93 14.32
CA GLU A 88 -0.64 -16.32 14.62
C GLU A 88 0.68 -16.33 15.42
N ILE A 89 1.67 -15.54 14.99
CA ILE A 89 2.95 -15.41 15.69
C ILE A 89 2.76 -14.85 17.11
N THR A 90 1.85 -13.90 17.28
CA THR A 90 1.51 -13.32 18.59
C THR A 90 1.00 -14.38 19.53
N LEU A 91 0.03 -15.20 19.09
CA LEU A 91 -0.59 -16.25 19.89
C LEU A 91 0.40 -17.38 20.26
N ASN A 92 1.52 -17.48 19.54
CA ASN A 92 2.60 -18.44 19.75
C ASN A 92 3.87 -17.82 20.35
N ASN A 93 3.75 -16.74 21.13
CA ASN A 93 4.88 -16.08 21.82
C ASN A 93 6.03 -15.72 20.86
N GLY A 94 5.71 -15.18 19.67
CA GLY A 94 6.69 -14.77 18.68
C GLY A 94 7.28 -15.90 17.83
N LYS A 95 6.70 -17.11 17.84
CA LYS A 95 7.24 -18.29 17.15
C LYS A 95 6.43 -18.70 15.94
N VAL A 96 7.15 -19.40 15.03
CA VAL A 96 6.55 -20.24 13.98
C VAL A 96 7.21 -21.62 14.07
N GLY A 97 6.46 -22.62 14.48
CA GLY A 97 7.02 -23.91 14.89
C GLY A 97 8.05 -23.71 16.02
N ASP A 98 9.24 -24.23 15.85
CA ASP A 98 10.32 -24.11 16.84
C ASP A 98 11.17 -22.85 16.69
N LYS A 99 10.92 -22.04 15.66
CA LYS A 99 11.73 -20.84 15.38
C LYS A 99 11.12 -19.59 16.03
N GLN A 100 11.93 -18.89 16.81
CA GLN A 100 11.61 -17.56 17.31
C GLN A 100 11.82 -16.55 16.17
N LEU A 101 10.76 -15.92 15.69
CA LEU A 101 10.79 -14.94 14.61
C LEU A 101 10.56 -13.50 15.12
N GLY A 102 9.67 -13.34 16.07
CA GLY A 102 9.35 -12.05 16.68
C GLY A 102 9.72 -12.02 18.16
N PRO A 103 9.50 -10.88 18.87
CA PRO A 103 9.74 -10.78 20.29
C PRO A 103 8.87 -11.74 21.12
N GLN A 104 9.32 -12.10 22.31
CA GLN A 104 8.52 -12.86 23.25
C GLN A 104 7.50 -11.94 23.91
N THR A 105 6.22 -12.12 23.59
CA THR A 105 5.12 -11.26 24.05
C THR A 105 4.07 -12.00 24.87
N GLY A 106 4.33 -13.26 25.20
CA GLY A 106 3.36 -14.17 25.82
C GLY A 106 2.67 -15.07 24.79
N ASP A 107 1.97 -16.06 25.27
CA ASP A 107 1.15 -17.00 24.46
C ASP A 107 -0.28 -17.07 25.02
N MET A 108 -1.11 -17.89 24.38
CA MET A 108 -2.53 -18.06 24.77
C MET A 108 -2.76 -18.46 26.22
N THR A 109 -1.75 -19.06 26.89
CA THR A 109 -1.89 -19.46 28.29
C THR A 109 -1.59 -18.31 29.25
N SER A 110 -0.93 -17.26 28.78
CA SER A 110 -0.54 -16.10 29.56
C SER A 110 -1.50 -14.92 29.43
N PHE A 111 -2.36 -14.89 28.37
CA PHE A 111 -3.32 -13.83 28.16
C PHE A 111 -4.58 -14.04 28.99
N THR A 112 -5.05 -12.98 29.65
CA THR A 112 -6.26 -12.98 30.49
C THR A 112 -7.40 -12.16 29.90
N SER A 113 -7.10 -11.30 28.93
CA SER A 113 -8.06 -10.42 28.26
C SER A 113 -7.73 -10.23 26.79
N ILE A 114 -8.67 -9.69 26.02
CA ILE A 114 -8.44 -9.30 24.64
C ILE A 114 -7.43 -8.15 24.53
N GLU A 115 -7.40 -7.28 25.53
CA GLU A 115 -6.45 -6.16 25.63
C GLU A 115 -5.01 -6.66 25.74
N ASP A 116 -4.78 -7.77 26.44
CA ASP A 116 -3.46 -8.40 26.54
C ASP A 116 -3.00 -8.90 25.17
N ILE A 117 -3.90 -9.58 24.44
CA ILE A 117 -3.63 -10.05 23.08
C ILE A 117 -3.35 -8.87 22.16
N PHE A 118 -4.16 -7.81 22.24
CA PHE A 118 -3.99 -6.63 21.41
C PHE A 118 -2.66 -5.91 21.69
N ALA A 119 -2.26 -5.80 22.96
CA ALA A 119 -1.00 -5.22 23.35
C ALA A 119 0.21 -6.05 22.84
N ALA A 120 0.09 -7.38 22.93
CA ALA A 120 1.12 -8.29 22.41
C ALA A 120 1.19 -8.21 20.88
N TYR A 121 0.04 -8.21 20.19
CA TYR A 121 -0.04 -8.06 18.73
C TYR A 121 0.58 -6.75 18.26
N LYS A 122 0.30 -5.64 18.95
CA LYS A 122 0.90 -4.35 18.62
C LYS A 122 2.43 -4.39 18.67
N LYS A 123 3.02 -5.03 19.69
CA LYS A 123 4.48 -5.19 19.79
C LYS A 123 5.05 -6.05 18.66
N GLN A 124 4.36 -7.12 18.29
CA GLN A 124 4.77 -7.94 17.14
C GLN A 124 4.69 -7.14 15.83
N MET A 125 3.61 -6.38 15.64
CA MET A 125 3.44 -5.51 14.47
C MET A 125 4.55 -4.47 14.37
N GLU A 126 4.86 -3.77 15.47
CA GLU A 126 5.95 -2.79 15.54
C GLU A 126 7.29 -3.42 15.11
N TYR A 127 7.58 -4.62 15.61
CA TYR A 127 8.79 -5.35 15.27
C TYR A 127 8.84 -5.71 13.78
N PHE A 128 7.80 -6.33 13.24
CA PHE A 128 7.80 -6.77 11.84
C PHE A 128 7.70 -5.60 10.85
N VAL A 129 6.98 -4.53 11.18
CA VAL A 129 6.93 -3.31 10.35
C VAL A 129 8.28 -2.61 10.31
N TYR A 130 9.02 -2.60 11.43
CA TYR A 130 10.39 -2.09 11.43
C TYR A 130 11.29 -2.86 10.45
N HIS A 131 11.29 -4.19 10.52
CA HIS A 131 12.09 -5.01 9.62
C HIS A 131 11.60 -4.97 8.16
N LEU A 132 10.30 -4.81 7.93
CA LEU A 132 9.75 -4.55 6.60
C LEU A 132 10.36 -3.28 6.01
N ALA A 133 10.34 -2.18 6.76
CA ALA A 133 10.92 -0.92 6.29
C ALA A 133 12.43 -1.02 6.01
N GLU A 134 13.18 -1.75 6.85
CA GLU A 134 14.60 -2.01 6.59
C GLU A 134 14.81 -2.82 5.30
N ALA A 135 14.00 -3.87 5.08
CA ALA A 135 14.08 -4.69 3.89
C ALA A 135 13.73 -3.89 2.62
N ASP A 136 12.65 -3.11 2.66
CA ASP A 136 12.23 -2.26 1.55
C ASP A 136 13.32 -1.23 1.20
N ASN A 137 13.91 -0.58 2.20
CA ASN A 137 15.02 0.36 1.99
C ASN A 137 16.24 -0.32 1.34
N CYS A 138 16.59 -1.55 1.74
CA CYS A 138 17.68 -2.30 1.13
C CYS A 138 17.41 -2.63 -0.34
N VAL A 139 16.17 -3.03 -0.65
CA VAL A 139 15.77 -3.35 -2.04
C VAL A 139 15.72 -2.09 -2.89
N ASP A 140 15.18 -0.99 -2.36
CA ASP A 140 15.10 0.30 -3.05
C ASP A 140 16.51 0.82 -3.40
N PHE A 141 17.44 0.75 -2.44
CA PHE A 141 18.84 1.07 -2.67
C PHE A 141 19.48 0.19 -3.74
N ALA A 142 19.21 -1.12 -3.72
CA ALA A 142 19.73 -2.04 -4.73
C ALA A 142 19.14 -1.76 -6.13
N HIS A 143 17.88 -1.36 -6.23
CA HIS A 143 17.28 -0.92 -7.49
C HIS A 143 17.95 0.34 -8.03
N ALA A 144 18.15 1.34 -7.18
CA ALA A 144 18.82 2.58 -7.58
C ALA A 144 20.24 2.32 -8.13
N GLU A 145 20.97 1.40 -7.50
CA GLU A 145 22.36 1.09 -7.88
C GLU A 145 22.45 0.17 -9.11
N ARG A 146 21.58 -0.84 -9.23
CA ARG A 146 21.77 -1.96 -10.14
C ARG A 146 20.74 -2.11 -11.25
N ALA A 147 19.59 -1.49 -11.10
CA ALA A 147 18.46 -1.66 -12.02
C ALA A 147 17.75 -0.34 -12.35
N PRO A 148 18.48 0.72 -12.74
CA PRO A 148 17.84 1.97 -13.13
C PRO A 148 16.95 1.76 -14.35
N LEU A 149 15.83 2.49 -14.42
CA LEU A 149 14.87 2.45 -15.51
C LEU A 149 14.92 3.75 -16.33
N PRO A 150 15.89 3.92 -17.24
CA PRO A 150 16.10 5.19 -17.93
C PRO A 150 14.92 5.57 -18.83
N PHE A 151 14.27 4.61 -19.47
CA PHE A 151 13.11 4.89 -20.32
C PHE A 151 11.92 5.40 -19.49
N LEU A 152 11.60 4.74 -18.37
CA LEU A 152 10.57 5.21 -17.46
C LEU A 152 10.92 6.59 -16.89
N SER A 153 12.17 6.78 -16.48
CA SER A 153 12.66 8.05 -15.93
C SER A 153 12.52 9.22 -16.92
N ALA A 154 12.62 8.95 -18.21
CA ALA A 154 12.41 9.97 -19.25
C ALA A 154 10.93 10.39 -19.38
N LEU A 155 9.99 9.58 -18.90
CA LEU A 155 8.55 9.82 -18.96
C LEU A 155 7.96 10.36 -17.64
N VAL A 156 8.77 10.42 -16.58
CA VAL A 156 8.37 10.91 -15.27
C VAL A 156 8.95 12.29 -15.04
N ASP A 157 8.07 13.21 -14.63
CA ASP A 157 8.44 14.61 -14.40
C ASP A 157 9.57 14.73 -13.39
N ASP A 158 10.46 15.67 -13.66
CA ASP A 158 11.59 16.10 -12.86
C ASP A 158 12.83 15.17 -12.89
N CYS A 159 12.70 13.93 -13.32
CA CYS A 159 13.84 13.00 -13.42
C CYS A 159 14.96 13.53 -14.29
N ILE A 160 14.64 14.04 -15.49
CA ILE A 160 15.63 14.63 -16.41
C ILE A 160 16.20 15.92 -15.82
N GLY A 161 15.33 16.77 -15.25
CA GLY A 161 15.74 18.04 -14.62
C GLY A 161 16.68 17.85 -13.44
N ARG A 162 16.48 16.81 -12.67
CA ARG A 162 17.34 16.44 -11.53
C ARG A 162 18.55 15.60 -11.91
N GLY A 163 18.57 15.03 -13.12
CA GLY A 163 19.60 14.08 -13.52
C GLY A 163 19.59 12.79 -12.70
N LYS A 164 18.41 12.33 -12.29
CA LYS A 164 18.20 11.14 -11.46
C LYS A 164 17.17 10.22 -12.08
N SER A 165 17.40 8.92 -11.97
CA SER A 165 16.38 7.94 -12.32
C SER A 165 15.22 7.96 -11.31
N VAL A 166 14.09 7.35 -11.67
CA VAL A 166 12.95 7.17 -10.72
C VAL A 166 13.39 6.42 -9.47
N GLN A 167 14.25 5.41 -9.59
CA GLN A 167 14.79 4.64 -8.47
C GLN A 167 15.73 5.43 -7.56
N GLU A 168 16.31 6.53 -8.05
CA GLU A 168 17.14 7.45 -7.27
C GLU A 168 16.34 8.62 -6.67
N GLY A 169 15.03 8.54 -6.70
CA GLY A 169 14.14 9.58 -6.22
C GLY A 169 14.05 10.77 -7.17
N GLY A 170 14.17 10.55 -8.49
CA GLY A 170 14.08 11.59 -9.52
C GLY A 170 12.68 12.15 -9.70
N ALA A 171 11.62 11.41 -9.39
CA ALA A 171 10.24 11.88 -9.51
C ALA A 171 9.91 13.01 -8.52
N ILE A 172 8.83 13.75 -8.79
CA ILE A 172 8.34 14.80 -7.87
C ILE A 172 7.90 14.19 -6.55
N TYR A 173 7.12 13.10 -6.60
CA TYR A 173 6.64 12.35 -5.44
C TYR A 173 7.19 10.93 -5.48
N ASN A 174 7.85 10.52 -4.41
CA ASN A 174 8.44 9.19 -4.28
C ASN A 174 7.84 8.49 -3.08
N PHE A 175 7.21 7.34 -3.30
CA PHE A 175 6.56 6.53 -2.27
C PHE A 175 7.07 5.10 -2.33
N THR A 176 7.05 4.42 -1.18
CA THR A 176 7.21 2.97 -1.07
C THR A 176 5.90 2.41 -0.54
N GLY A 177 5.31 1.50 -1.29
CA GLY A 177 3.94 1.02 -1.07
C GLY A 177 3.86 -0.46 -0.68
N PRO A 178 4.19 -0.86 0.56
CA PRO A 178 3.89 -2.20 1.01
C PRO A 178 2.38 -2.42 1.17
N GLN A 179 1.89 -3.60 0.82
CA GLN A 179 0.49 -3.99 0.93
C GLN A 179 0.29 -4.91 2.13
N ALA A 180 -0.64 -4.55 3.01
CA ALA A 180 -1.08 -5.40 4.12
C ALA A 180 -2.32 -6.20 3.71
N PHE A 181 -2.33 -7.50 3.98
CA PHE A 181 -3.46 -8.38 3.72
C PHE A 181 -3.76 -9.29 4.92
N GLY A 182 -4.94 -9.92 4.92
CA GLY A 182 -5.40 -10.78 6.01
C GLY A 182 -6.27 -10.06 7.04
N VAL A 183 -6.91 -8.94 6.67
CA VAL A 183 -7.83 -8.21 7.58
C VAL A 183 -9.12 -8.97 7.80
N ALA A 184 -9.59 -9.71 6.79
CA ALA A 184 -10.86 -10.44 6.82
C ALA A 184 -10.72 -11.88 7.35
N ASP A 185 -9.51 -12.36 7.55
CA ASP A 185 -9.21 -13.69 8.06
C ASP A 185 -9.24 -13.71 9.59
#